data_f8a5eaf7dd2f85ffac6b4eae15ef6362
#
_entry.id   f8a5eaf7dd2f85ffac6b4eae15ef6362
#
_cell.length_a   1.000
_cell.length_b   1.000
_cell.length_c   1.000
_cell.angle_alpha   90.00
_cell.angle_beta   90.00
_cell.angle_gamma   90.00
#
_symmetry.space_group_name_H-M   'P 1'
#
loop_
_entity.id
_entity.type
_entity.pdbx_description
1 polymer ?
#
loop_
_entity_poly.entity_id
_entity_poly.type
_entity_poly.pdbx_seq_one_letter_code
_entity_poly.pdbx_strand_id
1 'polypeptide(L)'
;TYDLHKISDLQPVAGQLVFGAEHEFFTQEGSMKFGPFTEYYDLHFKDAVSVDVSLKYAAAEKGSFDVTEVYTTDGLNRKAGLVVLEDDKGFFPEYNGAFLIREDTLTRFAQSAPNLEETLDLLAGKISNEDMVDMTYQVDVQGRSADEVAAEFLHSHGLLA
;
A
#
# COMPACT_ATOMS: atom_id res chain seq x y z
N THR A 1 15.37 -5.78 -19.73
CA THR A 1 14.17 -5.83 -18.89
C THR A 1 14.09 -7.22 -18.31
N TYR A 2 13.97 -7.34 -17.01
CA TYR A 2 13.89 -8.59 -16.28
C TYR A 2 12.42 -9.04 -16.19
N ASP A 3 12.19 -10.36 -16.20
CA ASP A 3 10.88 -10.97 -16.00
C ASP A 3 10.77 -11.35 -14.51
N LEU A 4 10.38 -10.37 -13.66
CA LEU A 4 10.34 -10.49 -12.21
C LEU A 4 8.88 -10.56 -11.76
N HIS A 5 8.53 -11.56 -10.95
CA HIS A 5 7.19 -11.78 -10.43
C HIS A 5 7.14 -11.77 -8.90
N LYS A 6 8.24 -12.10 -8.25
CA LYS A 6 8.35 -12.21 -6.80
C LYS A 6 9.64 -11.57 -6.28
N ILE A 7 9.67 -11.26 -5.00
CA ILE A 7 10.80 -10.55 -4.40
C ILE A 7 12.11 -11.36 -4.52
N SER A 8 12.05 -12.68 -4.36
CA SER A 8 13.25 -13.51 -4.50
C SER A 8 13.84 -13.52 -5.91
N ASP A 9 13.09 -13.12 -6.95
CA ASP A 9 13.61 -13.00 -8.32
C ASP A 9 14.60 -11.82 -8.46
N LEU A 10 14.59 -10.88 -7.50
CA LEU A 10 15.57 -9.78 -7.46
C LEU A 10 16.98 -10.25 -7.14
N GLN A 11 17.16 -11.35 -6.40
CA GLN A 11 18.46 -11.78 -5.88
C GLN A 11 19.58 -11.85 -6.96
N PRO A 12 19.38 -12.49 -8.12
CA PRO A 12 20.45 -12.60 -9.13
C PRO A 12 20.72 -11.28 -9.87
N VAL A 13 19.86 -10.27 -9.76
CA VAL A 13 19.93 -9.02 -10.52
C VAL A 13 20.08 -7.77 -9.66
N ALA A 14 19.87 -7.87 -8.34
CA ALA A 14 19.89 -6.74 -7.40
C ALA A 14 21.16 -5.88 -7.52
N GLY A 15 22.34 -6.51 -7.74
CA GLY A 15 23.62 -5.81 -7.94
C GLY A 15 23.68 -4.90 -9.17
N GLN A 16 22.67 -4.89 -10.02
CA GLN A 16 22.55 -4.01 -11.18
C GLN A 16 21.48 -2.93 -10.97
N LEU A 17 20.66 -3.06 -9.93
CA LEU A 17 19.48 -2.25 -9.68
C LEU A 17 19.71 -1.25 -8.54
N VAL A 18 19.10 -0.08 -8.67
CA VAL A 18 19.05 0.95 -7.64
C VAL A 18 17.73 0.83 -6.89
N PHE A 19 17.80 0.77 -5.55
CA PHE A 19 16.63 0.79 -4.69
C PHE A 19 16.33 2.22 -4.23
N GLY A 20 15.11 2.70 -4.40
CA GLY A 20 14.66 4.00 -3.92
C GLY A 20 13.55 3.85 -2.88
N ALA A 21 13.64 4.58 -1.78
CA ALA A 21 12.62 4.55 -0.72
C ALA A 21 12.55 5.86 0.06
N GLU A 22 11.49 6.01 0.83
CA GLU A 22 11.38 7.11 1.78
C GLU A 22 12.44 6.97 2.88
N HIS A 23 12.78 8.12 3.48
CA HIS A 23 13.80 8.16 4.51
C HIS A 23 13.53 7.18 5.66
N GLU A 24 12.29 7.06 6.07
CA GLU A 24 11.83 6.19 7.16
C GLU A 24 12.09 4.70 6.87
N PHE A 25 12.11 4.28 5.63
CA PHE A 25 12.42 2.89 5.26
C PHE A 25 13.88 2.54 5.49
N PHE A 26 14.78 3.54 5.40
CA PHE A 26 16.22 3.37 5.66
C PHE A 26 16.62 3.52 7.12
N THR A 27 15.69 3.85 8.02
CA THR A 27 16.00 3.93 9.46
C THR A 27 16.31 2.54 10.03
N GLN A 28 17.09 2.51 11.12
CA GLN A 28 17.51 1.24 11.77
C GLN A 28 16.45 0.69 12.73
N GLU A 29 15.41 1.46 13.04
CA GLU A 29 14.37 1.07 13.99
C GLU A 29 13.20 0.39 13.25
N GLY A 30 12.88 -0.83 13.67
CA GLY A 30 11.75 -1.60 13.16
C GLY A 30 12.14 -2.78 12.26
N SER A 31 11.28 -3.80 12.24
CA SER A 31 11.53 -5.06 11.53
C SER A 31 11.27 -4.99 10.02
N MET A 32 10.37 -4.09 9.59
CA MET A 32 10.00 -3.92 8.17
C MET A 32 10.73 -2.72 7.56
N LYS A 33 12.07 -2.78 7.55
CA LYS A 33 12.96 -1.71 7.09
C LYS A 33 13.94 -2.27 6.08
N PHE A 34 14.64 -1.39 5.37
CA PHE A 34 15.57 -1.75 4.29
C PHE A 34 16.62 -2.78 4.72
N GLY A 35 17.28 -2.57 5.87
CA GLY A 35 18.29 -3.50 6.37
C GLY A 35 17.75 -4.91 6.60
N PRO A 36 16.74 -5.10 7.49
CA PRO A 36 16.10 -6.40 7.67
C PRO A 36 15.52 -7.02 6.39
N PHE A 37 14.94 -6.21 5.50
CA PHE A 37 14.40 -6.65 4.22
C PHE A 37 15.49 -7.24 3.32
N THR A 38 16.59 -6.50 3.14
CA THR A 38 17.69 -6.95 2.29
C THR A 38 18.43 -8.17 2.86
N GLU A 39 18.58 -8.24 4.18
CA GLU A 39 19.12 -9.41 4.87
C GLU A 39 18.23 -10.65 4.69
N TYR A 40 16.92 -10.51 4.87
CA TYR A 40 15.97 -11.62 4.78
C TYR A 40 15.92 -12.26 3.38
N TYR A 41 15.96 -11.41 2.35
CA TYR A 41 15.93 -11.85 0.94
C TYR A 41 17.32 -12.06 0.32
N ASP A 42 18.40 -11.76 1.05
CA ASP A 42 19.79 -11.78 0.56
C ASP A 42 19.95 -10.89 -0.69
N LEU A 43 19.53 -9.64 -0.58
CA LEU A 43 19.55 -8.66 -1.67
C LEU A 43 20.71 -7.67 -1.50
N HIS A 44 21.53 -7.57 -2.54
CA HIS A 44 22.67 -6.66 -2.57
C HIS A 44 22.47 -5.67 -3.73
N PHE A 45 21.72 -4.60 -3.48
CA PHE A 45 21.47 -3.59 -4.51
C PHE A 45 22.75 -2.83 -4.89
N LYS A 46 22.79 -2.37 -6.15
CA LYS A 46 23.88 -1.53 -6.67
C LYS A 46 24.03 -0.24 -5.88
N ASP A 47 22.91 0.38 -5.53
CA ASP A 47 22.80 1.61 -4.75
C ASP A 47 21.44 1.68 -4.07
N ALA A 48 21.33 2.52 -3.04
CA ALA A 48 20.10 2.79 -2.33
C ALA A 48 19.96 4.30 -2.12
N VAL A 49 18.86 4.87 -2.62
CA VAL A 49 18.62 6.32 -2.61
C VAL A 49 17.39 6.67 -1.80
N SER A 50 17.52 7.69 -0.95
CA SER A 50 16.38 8.24 -0.23
C SER A 50 15.65 9.26 -1.11
N VAL A 51 14.31 9.15 -1.15
CA VAL A 51 13.43 10.06 -1.87
C VAL A 51 12.37 10.63 -0.94
N ASP A 52 11.88 11.82 -1.25
CA ASP A 52 10.73 12.38 -0.53
C ASP A 52 9.45 11.61 -0.88
N VAL A 53 8.61 11.35 0.13
CA VAL A 53 7.32 10.64 -0.03
C VAL A 53 6.48 11.21 -1.18
N SER A 54 6.39 12.54 -1.25
CA SER A 54 5.59 13.23 -2.27
C SER A 54 6.16 13.10 -3.69
N LEU A 55 7.43 12.75 -3.83
CA LEU A 55 8.14 12.66 -5.11
C LEU A 55 8.42 11.22 -5.54
N LYS A 56 8.17 10.22 -4.70
CA LYS A 56 8.52 8.82 -4.96
C LYS A 56 8.01 8.32 -6.31
N TYR A 57 6.74 8.46 -6.58
CA TYR A 57 6.15 7.97 -7.85
C TYR A 57 6.67 8.73 -9.07
N ALA A 58 6.83 10.05 -8.96
CA ALA A 58 7.42 10.85 -10.04
C ALA A 58 8.89 10.52 -10.30
N ALA A 59 9.63 10.13 -9.26
CA ALA A 59 11.01 9.68 -9.38
C ALA A 59 11.10 8.28 -10.02
N ALA A 60 10.17 7.37 -9.68
CA ALA A 60 10.03 6.07 -10.32
C ALA A 60 9.73 6.20 -11.82
N GLU A 61 8.75 7.03 -12.20
CA GLU A 61 8.40 7.31 -13.60
C GLU A 61 9.59 7.84 -14.41
N LYS A 62 10.48 8.60 -13.78
CA LYS A 62 11.70 9.14 -14.40
C LYS A 62 12.88 8.15 -14.41
N GLY A 63 12.73 6.98 -13.83
CA GLY A 63 13.79 5.99 -13.71
C GLY A 63 14.93 6.40 -12.78
N SER A 64 14.65 7.17 -11.73
CA SER A 64 15.65 7.56 -10.73
C SER A 64 16.12 6.38 -9.89
N PHE A 65 15.33 5.32 -9.83
CA PHE A 65 15.62 4.01 -9.23
C PHE A 65 14.79 2.94 -9.94
N ASP A 66 15.15 1.68 -9.73
CA ASP A 66 14.56 0.52 -10.41
C ASP A 66 13.56 -0.23 -9.53
N VAL A 67 13.76 -0.22 -8.22
CA VAL A 67 12.96 -0.94 -7.21
C VAL A 67 12.60 0.01 -6.08
N THR A 68 11.38 -0.13 -5.55
CA THR A 68 10.91 0.66 -4.40
C THR A 68 9.94 -0.16 -3.55
N GLU A 69 9.80 0.21 -2.29
CA GLU A 69 8.68 -0.26 -1.47
C GLU A 69 7.39 0.48 -1.83
N VAL A 70 6.28 -0.22 -1.75
CA VAL A 70 4.95 0.35 -2.02
C VAL A 70 3.90 -0.24 -1.09
N TYR A 71 2.82 0.50 -0.88
CA TYR A 71 1.56 -0.05 -0.41
C TYR A 71 0.79 -0.62 -1.60
N THR A 72 0.43 -1.90 -1.53
CA THR A 72 -0.21 -2.61 -2.66
C THR A 72 -1.58 -2.07 -3.04
N THR A 73 -2.21 -1.32 -2.15
CA THR A 73 -3.52 -0.68 -2.32
C THR A 73 -3.46 0.74 -2.89
N ASP A 74 -2.26 1.25 -3.20
CA ASP A 74 -2.09 2.62 -3.71
C ASP A 74 -2.28 2.68 -5.24
N GLY A 75 -3.25 3.47 -5.69
CA GLY A 75 -3.55 3.69 -7.11
C GLY A 75 -2.41 4.36 -7.90
N LEU A 76 -1.50 5.04 -7.22
CA LEU A 76 -0.32 5.64 -7.84
C LEU A 76 0.66 4.60 -8.37
N ASN A 77 0.64 3.35 -7.85
CA ASN A 77 1.41 2.24 -8.43
C ASN A 77 1.02 2.01 -9.89
N ARG A 78 -0.28 2.00 -10.18
CA ARG A 78 -0.82 1.84 -11.54
C ARG A 78 -0.43 3.03 -12.43
N LYS A 79 -0.52 4.25 -11.91
CA LYS A 79 -0.13 5.46 -12.65
C LYS A 79 1.35 5.45 -13.01
N ALA A 80 2.21 5.09 -12.08
CA ALA A 80 3.66 5.03 -12.28
C ALA A 80 4.12 3.80 -13.09
N GLY A 81 3.20 2.92 -13.47
CA GLY A 81 3.51 1.70 -14.20
C GLY A 81 4.35 0.69 -13.42
N LEU A 82 4.25 0.72 -12.09
CA LEU A 82 4.97 -0.21 -11.23
C LEU A 82 4.34 -1.59 -11.26
N VAL A 83 5.19 -2.62 -11.22
CA VAL A 83 4.79 -4.01 -11.05
C VAL A 83 5.04 -4.39 -9.59
N VAL A 84 3.97 -4.79 -8.90
CA VAL A 84 4.08 -5.28 -7.52
C VAL A 84 4.58 -6.71 -7.54
N LEU A 85 5.69 -6.98 -6.85
CA LEU A 85 6.25 -8.32 -6.71
C LEU A 85 5.60 -9.04 -5.52
N GLU A 86 5.37 -10.34 -5.68
CA GLU A 86 4.88 -11.21 -4.61
C GLU A 86 5.94 -11.34 -3.49
N ASP A 87 5.52 -11.18 -2.24
CA ASP A 87 6.33 -11.47 -1.05
C ASP A 87 6.36 -12.99 -0.79
N ASP A 88 7.09 -13.72 -1.61
CA ASP A 88 7.11 -15.19 -1.67
C ASP A 88 7.74 -15.88 -0.44
N LYS A 89 8.43 -15.11 0.41
CA LYS A 89 8.98 -15.62 1.68
C LYS A 89 8.25 -15.10 2.91
N GLY A 90 7.24 -14.21 2.74
CA GLY A 90 6.43 -13.68 3.84
C GLY A 90 7.20 -12.77 4.81
N PHE A 91 8.01 -11.86 4.29
CA PHE A 91 8.73 -10.88 5.11
C PHE A 91 7.77 -9.84 5.70
N PHE A 92 6.83 -9.35 4.88
CA PHE A 92 5.84 -8.37 5.33
C PHE A 92 4.66 -9.10 5.98
N PRO A 93 4.23 -8.69 7.21
CA PRO A 93 3.02 -9.25 7.80
C PRO A 93 1.79 -8.83 7.00
N GLU A 94 0.68 -9.52 7.22
CA GLU A 94 -0.62 -9.05 6.73
C GLU A 94 -0.89 -7.63 7.22
N TYR A 95 -1.20 -6.73 6.30
CA TYR A 95 -1.37 -5.29 6.56
C TYR A 95 -2.73 -4.83 6.04
N ASN A 96 -3.77 -5.27 6.75
CA ASN A 96 -5.15 -4.98 6.37
C ASN A 96 -5.60 -3.61 6.89
N GLY A 97 -6.41 -2.90 6.10
CA GLY A 97 -7.13 -1.73 6.58
C GLY A 97 -8.12 -2.09 7.68
N ALA A 98 -8.20 -1.27 8.73
CA ALA A 98 -9.13 -1.48 9.83
C ALA A 98 -9.63 -0.15 10.39
N PHE A 99 -10.84 -0.16 10.95
CA PHE A 99 -11.34 0.96 11.75
C PHE A 99 -10.70 0.93 13.13
N LEU A 100 -10.09 2.02 13.54
CA LEU A 100 -9.63 2.22 14.91
C LEU A 100 -10.58 3.20 15.60
N ILE A 101 -11.38 2.70 16.55
CA ILE A 101 -12.35 3.50 17.30
C ILE A 101 -12.09 3.37 18.79
N ARG A 102 -12.25 4.46 19.52
CA ARG A 102 -12.13 4.47 20.98
C ARG A 102 -13.38 3.89 21.62
N GLU A 103 -13.22 3.09 22.67
CA GLU A 103 -14.33 2.47 23.41
C GLU A 103 -15.30 3.51 23.99
N ASP A 104 -14.80 4.66 24.48
CA ASP A 104 -15.63 5.76 24.97
C ASP A 104 -16.47 6.41 23.88
N THR A 105 -16.04 6.33 22.61
CA THR A 105 -16.82 6.78 21.46
C THR A 105 -18.02 5.88 21.23
N LEU A 106 -17.85 4.57 21.25
CA LEU A 106 -18.97 3.62 21.14
C LEU A 106 -20.01 3.87 22.26
N THR A 107 -19.54 4.01 23.50
CA THR A 107 -20.41 4.32 24.65
C THR A 107 -21.16 5.63 24.47
N ARG A 108 -20.47 6.70 24.00
CA ARG A 108 -21.08 8.03 23.81
C ARG A 108 -22.15 8.03 22.72
N PHE A 109 -21.97 7.25 21.68
CA PHE A 109 -22.91 7.15 20.56
C PHE A 109 -23.97 6.04 20.71
N ALA A 110 -23.93 5.23 21.79
CA ALA A 110 -24.82 4.10 21.98
C ALA A 110 -26.31 4.44 21.90
N GLN A 111 -26.72 5.67 22.24
CA GLN A 111 -28.12 6.11 22.15
C GLN A 111 -28.52 6.65 20.76
N SER A 112 -27.62 7.38 20.09
CA SER A 112 -27.90 8.03 18.80
C SER A 112 -27.57 7.15 17.59
N ALA A 113 -26.62 6.21 17.74
CA ALA A 113 -26.21 5.25 16.73
C ALA A 113 -25.95 3.87 17.38
N PRO A 114 -26.99 3.17 17.86
CA PRO A 114 -26.82 1.92 18.59
C PRO A 114 -26.19 0.80 17.77
N ASN A 115 -26.27 0.87 16.45
CA ASN A 115 -25.74 -0.12 15.54
C ASN A 115 -24.40 0.33 14.89
N LEU A 116 -23.67 1.29 15.49
CA LEU A 116 -22.48 1.86 14.89
C LEU A 116 -21.42 0.78 14.61
N GLU A 117 -21.13 -0.09 15.59
CA GLU A 117 -20.17 -1.19 15.47
C GLU A 117 -20.58 -2.18 14.37
N GLU A 118 -21.82 -2.67 14.43
CA GLU A 118 -22.38 -3.57 13.41
C GLU A 118 -22.34 -2.96 12.00
N THR A 119 -22.58 -1.65 11.89
CA THR A 119 -22.55 -0.95 10.61
C THR A 119 -21.12 -0.86 10.04
N LEU A 120 -20.13 -0.61 10.88
CA LEU A 120 -18.74 -0.61 10.48
C LEU A 120 -18.28 -2.02 10.05
N ASP A 121 -18.73 -3.05 10.76
CA ASP A 121 -18.41 -4.44 10.46
C ASP A 121 -18.99 -4.94 9.13
N LEU A 122 -20.01 -4.28 8.59
CA LEU A 122 -20.52 -4.60 7.24
C LEU A 122 -19.46 -4.47 6.14
N LEU A 123 -18.42 -3.68 6.37
CA LEU A 123 -17.30 -3.50 5.43
C LEU A 123 -16.21 -4.57 5.58
N ALA A 124 -16.24 -5.36 6.67
CA ALA A 124 -15.23 -6.39 6.90
C ALA A 124 -15.19 -7.40 5.73
N GLY A 125 -14.03 -7.53 5.10
CA GLY A 125 -13.81 -8.43 3.97
C GLY A 125 -14.53 -8.05 2.68
N LYS A 126 -15.09 -6.84 2.56
CA LYS A 126 -15.78 -6.38 1.35
C LYS A 126 -14.90 -5.62 0.37
N ILE A 127 -13.77 -5.09 0.85
CA ILE A 127 -12.85 -4.31 0.04
C ILE A 127 -11.61 -5.16 -0.24
N SER A 128 -11.44 -5.58 -1.47
CA SER A 128 -10.22 -6.25 -1.93
C SER A 128 -9.10 -5.23 -2.19
N ASN A 129 -7.87 -5.72 -2.36
CA ASN A 129 -6.77 -4.86 -2.80
C ASN A 129 -7.07 -4.20 -4.16
N GLU A 130 -7.71 -4.91 -5.09
CA GLU A 130 -8.07 -4.39 -6.40
C GLU A 130 -9.11 -3.27 -6.30
N ASP A 131 -10.16 -3.46 -5.48
CA ASP A 131 -11.15 -2.41 -5.21
C ASP A 131 -10.48 -1.16 -4.63
N MET A 132 -9.54 -1.33 -3.69
CA MET A 132 -8.86 -0.21 -3.08
C MET A 132 -7.96 0.53 -4.05
N VAL A 133 -7.21 -0.20 -4.90
CA VAL A 133 -6.42 0.39 -6.00
C VAL A 133 -7.31 1.18 -6.96
N ASP A 134 -8.48 0.64 -7.32
CA ASP A 134 -9.41 1.33 -8.21
C ASP A 134 -9.95 2.61 -7.58
N MET A 135 -10.38 2.55 -6.32
CA MET A 135 -10.93 3.72 -5.62
C MET A 135 -9.86 4.80 -5.42
N THR A 136 -8.66 4.43 -4.96
CA THR A 136 -7.57 5.40 -4.76
C THR A 136 -7.09 5.98 -6.10
N TYR A 137 -7.05 5.19 -7.18
CA TYR A 137 -6.74 5.69 -8.52
C TYR A 137 -7.75 6.73 -9.00
N GLN A 138 -9.04 6.49 -8.78
CA GLN A 138 -10.10 7.45 -9.14
C GLN A 138 -9.97 8.78 -8.38
N VAL A 139 -9.61 8.72 -7.10
CA VAL A 139 -9.43 9.93 -6.27
C VAL A 139 -8.11 10.63 -6.62
N ASP A 140 -6.98 9.92 -6.53
CA ASP A 140 -5.66 10.53 -6.54
C ASP A 140 -5.16 10.84 -7.95
N VAL A 141 -5.64 10.11 -8.96
CA VAL A 141 -5.20 10.27 -10.36
C VAL A 141 -6.25 10.95 -11.23
N GLN A 142 -7.51 10.55 -11.10
CA GLN A 142 -8.61 11.12 -11.90
C GLN A 142 -9.24 12.36 -11.26
N GLY A 143 -8.92 12.66 -9.99
CA GLY A 143 -9.41 13.84 -9.28
C GLY A 143 -10.89 13.78 -8.91
N ARG A 144 -11.47 12.56 -8.81
CA ARG A 144 -12.84 12.36 -8.32
C ARG A 144 -12.91 12.64 -6.81
N SER A 145 -14.09 13.02 -6.35
CA SER A 145 -14.35 13.15 -4.91
C SER A 145 -14.30 11.78 -4.22
N ALA A 146 -13.63 11.70 -3.07
CA ALA A 146 -13.62 10.48 -2.27
C ALA A 146 -15.03 10.06 -1.83
N ASP A 147 -15.90 11.05 -1.52
CA ASP A 147 -17.29 10.79 -1.14
C ASP A 147 -18.10 10.15 -2.27
N GLU A 148 -17.92 10.61 -3.51
CA GLU A 148 -18.58 10.02 -4.68
C GLU A 148 -18.11 8.60 -4.94
N VAL A 149 -16.79 8.37 -4.91
CA VAL A 149 -16.20 7.04 -5.15
C VAL A 149 -16.62 6.06 -4.07
N ALA A 150 -16.60 6.49 -2.79
CA ALA A 150 -17.06 5.65 -1.69
C ALA A 150 -18.57 5.35 -1.77
N ALA A 151 -19.40 6.34 -2.11
CA ALA A 151 -20.84 6.12 -2.27
C ALA A 151 -21.14 5.11 -3.39
N GLU A 152 -20.48 5.22 -4.55
CA GLU A 152 -20.62 4.26 -5.66
C GLU A 152 -20.24 2.83 -5.23
N PHE A 153 -19.13 2.70 -4.50
CA PHE A 153 -18.70 1.40 -3.97
C PHE A 153 -19.77 0.82 -3.03
N LEU A 154 -20.26 1.60 -2.07
CA LEU A 154 -21.27 1.17 -1.11
C LEU A 154 -22.58 0.79 -1.79
N HIS A 155 -23.06 1.58 -2.77
CA HIS A 155 -24.24 1.26 -3.57
C HIS A 155 -24.08 -0.05 -4.35
N SER A 156 -22.94 -0.25 -5.01
CA SER A 156 -22.69 -1.46 -5.80
C SER A 156 -22.65 -2.74 -4.95
N HIS A 157 -22.34 -2.61 -3.66
CA HIS A 157 -22.30 -3.71 -2.70
C HIS A 157 -23.58 -3.81 -1.85
N GLY A 158 -24.60 -2.98 -2.12
CA GLY A 158 -25.87 -2.98 -1.40
C GLY A 158 -25.76 -2.53 0.07
N LEU A 159 -24.73 -1.77 0.40
CA LEU A 159 -24.45 -1.24 1.74
C LEU A 159 -25.03 0.18 1.94
N LEU A 160 -25.39 0.83 0.85
CA LEU A 160 -26.05 2.13 0.84
C LEU A 160 -27.28 2.05 -0.09
N ALA A 161 -28.41 2.61 0.34
CA ALA A 161 -29.66 2.66 -0.42
C ALA A 161 -29.69 3.81 -1.43
#